data_3fe504c565a9ddd7e6ef9172c1c7f01c
#
_entry.id   3fe504c565a9ddd7e6ef9172c1c7f01c
#
_cell.length_a   1.000
_cell.length_b   1.000
_cell.length_c   1.000
_cell.angle_alpha   90.00
_cell.angle_beta   90.00
_cell.angle_gamma   90.00
#
_symmetry.space_group_name_H-M   'P 1'
#
loop_
_entity.id
_entity.type
_entity.pdbx_description
1 polymer ?
#
loop_
_entity_poly.entity_id
_entity_poly.type
_entity_poly.pdbx_seq_one_letter_code
_entity_poly.pdbx_strand_id
1 'polypeptide(L)'
;GDLFTITTSRQVHQSKAVIIAMGGGAFKPRALDIEGAEDFDNVHYHVSNIQQYEGQQVTVLGGGDSAVDWALAFEKIAPTTIVHRRDNFRALEHSVEELKQSSVSIKTPFVPSRLIGENGHATHLEITKVKSDETELIPIDHLFVNYGFKSSIGNLKEWGVELQRHKIKV
;
A
#
# COMPACT_ATOMS: atom_id res chain seq x y z
N GLY A 1 -20.11 -25.35 33.25
CA GLY A 1 -19.05 -24.44 32.80
C GLY A 1 -19.63 -23.37 31.92
N ASP A 2 -19.10 -22.17 32.02
CA ASP A 2 -19.62 -21.02 31.28
C ASP A 2 -19.35 -21.18 29.79
N LEU A 3 -20.31 -20.77 28.97
CA LEU A 3 -20.19 -20.77 27.53
C LEU A 3 -19.86 -19.36 27.03
N PHE A 4 -18.97 -19.27 26.08
CA PHE A 4 -18.77 -18.05 25.32
C PHE A 4 -19.95 -17.84 24.37
N THR A 5 -20.53 -16.65 24.36
CA THR A 5 -21.54 -16.25 23.38
C THR A 5 -20.87 -15.37 22.33
N ILE A 6 -20.89 -15.81 21.07
CA ILE A 6 -20.25 -15.14 19.94
C ILE A 6 -21.36 -14.59 19.04
N THR A 7 -21.49 -13.28 18.98
CA THR A 7 -22.46 -12.59 18.12
C THR A 7 -21.77 -12.18 16.82
N THR A 8 -22.33 -12.60 15.71
CA THR A 8 -21.89 -12.20 14.36
C THR A 8 -22.97 -11.35 13.69
N SER A 9 -22.68 -10.80 12.52
CA SER A 9 -23.69 -10.08 11.72
C SER A 9 -24.84 -10.96 11.21
N ARG A 10 -24.68 -12.29 11.27
CA ARG A 10 -25.67 -13.26 10.74
C ARG A 10 -26.40 -14.03 11.84
N GLN A 11 -25.71 -14.43 12.90
CA GLN A 11 -26.27 -15.28 13.95
C GLN A 11 -25.43 -15.26 15.23
N VAL A 12 -26.01 -15.83 16.28
CA VAL A 12 -25.35 -16.00 17.60
C VAL A 12 -24.93 -17.45 17.75
N HIS A 13 -23.69 -17.67 18.19
CA HIS A 13 -23.12 -19.00 18.48
C HIS A 13 -22.78 -19.12 19.96
N GLN A 14 -22.79 -20.35 20.47
CA GLN A 14 -22.26 -20.67 21.79
C GLN A 14 -21.12 -21.68 21.66
N SER A 15 -20.04 -21.48 22.43
CA SER A 15 -18.86 -22.37 22.41
C SER A 15 -18.24 -22.47 23.79
N LYS A 16 -17.64 -23.61 24.08
CA LYS A 16 -16.84 -23.83 25.29
C LYS A 16 -15.43 -23.22 25.21
N ALA A 17 -14.98 -22.96 24.00
CA ALA A 17 -13.65 -22.36 23.76
C ALA A 17 -13.71 -21.51 22.48
N VAL A 18 -12.86 -20.48 22.43
CA VAL A 18 -12.69 -19.61 21.27
C VAL A 18 -11.20 -19.52 20.94
N ILE A 19 -10.85 -19.80 19.69
CA ILE A 19 -9.50 -19.62 19.17
C ILE A 19 -9.45 -18.34 18.37
N ILE A 20 -8.63 -17.37 18.80
CA ILE A 20 -8.41 -16.11 18.12
C ILE A 20 -7.23 -16.26 17.17
N ALA A 21 -7.48 -16.39 15.86
CA ALA A 21 -6.48 -16.59 14.82
C ALA A 21 -6.52 -15.45 13.77
N MET A 22 -6.66 -14.20 14.23
CA MET A 22 -6.85 -13.02 13.39
C MET A 22 -5.54 -12.41 12.84
N GLY A 23 -4.37 -13.00 13.14
CA GLY A 23 -3.09 -12.45 12.74
C GLY A 23 -2.87 -11.03 13.27
N GLY A 24 -2.49 -10.10 12.40
CA GLY A 24 -2.36 -8.67 12.74
C GLY A 24 -3.68 -7.89 12.74
N GLY A 25 -4.82 -8.56 12.66
CA GLY A 25 -6.15 -7.92 12.58
C GLY A 25 -6.55 -7.51 11.17
N ALA A 26 -7.47 -6.56 11.07
CA ALA A 26 -7.84 -5.99 9.78
C ALA A 26 -6.73 -5.09 9.25
N PHE A 27 -6.18 -5.45 8.09
CA PHE A 27 -5.19 -4.65 7.41
C PHE A 27 -5.89 -3.67 6.46
N LYS A 28 -5.73 -2.36 6.73
CA LYS A 28 -6.12 -1.33 5.77
C LYS A 28 -4.86 -0.74 5.16
N PRO A 29 -4.76 -0.63 3.84
CA PRO A 29 -3.67 0.10 3.21
C PRO A 29 -3.58 1.52 3.76
N ARG A 30 -2.38 2.05 3.85
CA ARG A 30 -2.20 3.48 4.12
C ARG A 30 -2.60 4.24 2.88
N ALA A 31 -3.62 5.09 3.01
CA ALA A 31 -4.11 5.90 1.92
C ALA A 31 -3.03 6.86 1.40
N LEU A 32 -3.14 7.22 0.15
CA LEU A 32 -2.41 8.32 -0.46
C LEU A 32 -2.94 9.64 0.15
N ASP A 33 -2.03 10.45 0.68
CA ASP A 33 -2.34 11.72 1.34
C ASP A 33 -2.33 12.86 0.29
N ILE A 34 -3.26 12.75 -0.65
CA ILE A 34 -3.55 13.77 -1.67
C ILE A 34 -5.08 13.94 -1.68
N GLU A 35 -5.53 15.19 -1.61
CA GLU A 35 -6.95 15.52 -1.66
C GLU A 35 -7.58 15.02 -2.98
N GLY A 36 -8.70 14.32 -2.90
CA GLY A 36 -9.42 13.77 -4.05
C GLY A 36 -8.77 12.54 -4.68
N ALA A 37 -7.74 11.95 -4.07
CA ALA A 37 -7.09 10.74 -4.63
C ALA A 37 -8.05 9.53 -4.70
N GLU A 38 -9.05 9.50 -3.84
CA GLU A 38 -10.10 8.47 -3.80
C GLU A 38 -11.09 8.56 -4.97
N ASP A 39 -11.14 9.68 -5.67
CA ASP A 39 -12.04 9.90 -6.80
C ASP A 39 -11.48 9.32 -8.11
N PHE A 40 -10.20 8.89 -8.11
CA PHE A 40 -9.55 8.31 -9.28
C PHE A 40 -9.58 6.78 -9.25
N ASP A 41 -10.11 6.17 -10.29
CA ASP A 41 -10.29 4.71 -10.44
C ASP A 41 -8.99 3.94 -10.70
N ASN A 42 -7.95 4.64 -11.16
CA ASN A 42 -6.63 4.08 -11.47
C ASN A 42 -5.59 4.29 -10.35
N VAL A 43 -6.03 4.64 -9.14
CA VAL A 43 -5.20 4.64 -7.91
C VAL A 43 -5.44 3.34 -7.15
N HIS A 44 -4.43 2.49 -7.09
CA HIS A 44 -4.52 1.12 -6.57
C HIS A 44 -3.73 0.93 -5.29
N TYR A 45 -4.23 0.08 -4.40
CA TYR A 45 -3.57 -0.31 -3.14
C TYR A 45 -3.20 -1.80 -3.10
N HIS A 46 -3.53 -2.54 -4.13
CA HIS A 46 -3.16 -3.95 -4.31
C HIS A 46 -3.13 -4.31 -5.79
N VAL A 47 -2.38 -5.35 -6.12
CA VAL A 47 -2.32 -5.92 -7.46
C VAL A 47 -3.04 -7.26 -7.43
N SER A 48 -4.06 -7.44 -8.27
CA SER A 48 -4.78 -8.71 -8.41
C SER A 48 -4.28 -9.55 -9.59
N ASN A 49 -4.04 -8.90 -10.72
CA ASN A 49 -3.51 -9.51 -11.94
C ASN A 49 -2.60 -8.49 -12.63
N ILE A 50 -1.31 -8.78 -12.67
CA ILE A 50 -0.31 -7.87 -13.23
C ILE A 50 -0.45 -7.70 -14.75
N GLN A 51 -0.89 -8.74 -15.46
CA GLN A 51 -0.96 -8.75 -16.93
C GLN A 51 -1.93 -7.69 -17.51
N GLN A 52 -2.92 -7.27 -16.75
CA GLN A 52 -3.86 -6.24 -17.20
C GLN A 52 -3.21 -4.86 -17.40
N TYR A 53 -1.99 -4.65 -16.91
CA TYR A 53 -1.24 -3.40 -16.99
C TYR A 53 -0.14 -3.41 -18.06
N GLU A 54 -0.09 -4.45 -18.90
CA GLU A 54 0.92 -4.61 -19.94
C GLU A 54 0.95 -3.41 -20.89
N GLY A 55 2.16 -2.85 -21.12
CA GLY A 55 2.40 -1.72 -21.99
C GLY A 55 1.94 -0.35 -21.47
N GLN A 56 1.34 -0.28 -20.27
CA GLN A 56 0.81 0.96 -19.69
C GLN A 56 1.83 1.66 -18.80
N GLN A 57 1.71 2.98 -18.63
CA GLN A 57 2.59 3.76 -17.75
C GLN A 57 2.26 3.48 -16.28
N VAL A 58 3.09 2.72 -15.60
CA VAL A 58 2.89 2.34 -14.20
C VAL A 58 3.80 3.15 -13.29
N THR A 59 3.23 3.75 -12.25
CA THR A 59 3.99 4.38 -11.18
C THR A 59 3.72 3.70 -9.84
N VAL A 60 4.80 3.35 -9.13
CA VAL A 60 4.77 2.71 -7.81
C VAL A 60 5.24 3.71 -6.76
N LEU A 61 4.43 3.95 -5.74
CA LEU A 61 4.78 4.80 -4.60
C LEU A 61 5.22 3.96 -3.41
N GLY A 62 6.42 4.18 -2.92
CA GLY A 62 6.94 3.49 -1.75
C GLY A 62 8.43 3.23 -1.80
N GLY A 63 8.97 2.56 -0.79
CA GLY A 63 10.42 2.28 -0.72
C GLY A 63 10.75 1.12 0.22
N GLY A 64 9.77 0.29 0.57
CA GLY A 64 9.94 -0.99 1.25
C GLY A 64 9.90 -2.15 0.26
N ASP A 65 10.04 -3.39 0.77
CA ASP A 65 10.09 -4.60 -0.04
C ASP A 65 8.96 -4.68 -1.06
N SER A 66 7.70 -4.50 -0.65
CA SER A 66 6.55 -4.58 -1.55
C SER A 66 6.61 -3.57 -2.71
N ALA A 67 7.12 -2.35 -2.46
CA ALA A 67 7.22 -1.35 -3.52
C ALA A 67 8.31 -1.71 -4.55
N VAL A 68 9.46 -2.18 -4.07
CA VAL A 68 10.58 -2.60 -4.92
C VAL A 68 10.20 -3.84 -5.72
N ASP A 69 9.62 -4.86 -5.06
CA ASP A 69 9.21 -6.11 -5.71
C ASP A 69 8.17 -5.84 -6.82
N TRP A 70 7.18 -4.98 -6.56
CA TRP A 70 6.20 -4.63 -7.60
C TRP A 70 6.81 -3.80 -8.73
N ALA A 71 7.71 -2.86 -8.44
CA ALA A 71 8.38 -2.11 -9.50
C ALA A 71 9.18 -3.02 -10.44
N LEU A 72 9.92 -3.99 -9.88
CA LEU A 72 10.66 -5.00 -10.64
C LEU A 72 9.74 -5.99 -11.39
N ALA A 73 8.56 -6.28 -10.84
CA ALA A 73 7.60 -7.13 -11.53
C ALA A 73 6.94 -6.42 -12.71
N PHE A 74 6.53 -5.15 -12.53
CA PHE A 74 5.92 -4.33 -13.57
C PHE A 74 6.89 -4.02 -14.72
N GLU A 75 8.16 -3.74 -14.43
CA GLU A 75 9.18 -3.45 -15.44
C GLU A 75 9.24 -4.50 -16.57
N LYS A 76 8.94 -5.76 -16.24
CA LYS A 76 8.96 -6.87 -17.19
C LYS A 76 7.88 -6.79 -18.26
N ILE A 77 6.84 -5.98 -18.03
CA ILE A 77 5.65 -5.90 -18.89
C ILE A 77 5.24 -4.47 -19.24
N ALA A 78 5.76 -3.46 -18.51
CA ALA A 78 5.26 -2.08 -18.60
C ALA A 78 6.39 -1.07 -18.31
N PRO A 79 6.39 0.12 -18.94
CA PRO A 79 7.22 1.25 -18.51
C PRO A 79 6.89 1.60 -17.05
N THR A 80 7.88 1.53 -16.17
CA THR A 80 7.65 1.62 -14.73
C THR A 80 8.48 2.72 -14.09
N THR A 81 7.85 3.50 -13.23
CA THR A 81 8.50 4.50 -12.36
C THR A 81 8.28 4.14 -10.91
N ILE A 82 9.31 4.28 -10.07
CA ILE A 82 9.17 4.19 -8.61
C ILE A 82 9.49 5.54 -7.97
N VAL A 83 8.59 6.01 -7.09
CA VAL A 83 8.76 7.28 -6.36
C VAL A 83 8.93 6.99 -4.87
N HIS A 84 10.02 7.47 -4.31
CA HIS A 84 10.30 7.32 -2.89
C HIS A 84 10.84 8.62 -2.26
N ARG A 85 10.39 8.92 -1.04
CA ARG A 85 10.72 10.16 -0.30
C ARG A 85 12.15 10.24 0.25
N ARG A 86 12.94 9.20 0.13
CA ARG A 86 14.32 9.12 0.63
C ARG A 86 15.22 8.56 -0.46
N ASP A 87 16.50 8.91 -0.42
CA ASP A 87 17.49 8.36 -1.36
C ASP A 87 17.76 6.87 -1.14
N ASN A 88 17.52 6.39 0.09
CA ASN A 88 17.74 4.99 0.45
C ASN A 88 16.41 4.24 0.60
N PHE A 89 16.29 3.13 -0.10
CA PHE A 89 15.20 2.18 0.04
C PHE A 89 15.35 1.35 1.34
N ARG A 90 14.21 0.87 1.86
CA ARG A 90 14.16 -0.01 3.04
C ARG A 90 13.80 -1.45 2.66
N ALA A 91 14.04 -1.80 1.43
CA ALA A 91 13.89 -3.15 0.91
C ALA A 91 15.17 -3.97 1.13
N LEU A 92 15.09 -5.27 0.86
CA LEU A 92 16.25 -6.16 0.86
C LEU A 92 17.33 -5.62 -0.07
N GLU A 93 18.60 -5.67 0.36
CA GLU A 93 19.73 -5.11 -0.37
C GLU A 93 19.83 -5.67 -1.80
N HIS A 94 19.64 -6.97 -1.96
CA HIS A 94 19.64 -7.62 -3.27
C HIS A 94 18.57 -7.05 -4.22
N SER A 95 17.32 -6.87 -3.73
CA SER A 95 16.24 -6.28 -4.54
C SER A 95 16.50 -4.82 -4.90
N VAL A 96 17.16 -4.07 -4.01
CA VAL A 96 17.57 -2.68 -4.30
C VAL A 96 18.68 -2.62 -5.35
N GLU A 97 19.60 -3.56 -5.33
CA GLU A 97 20.65 -3.65 -6.36
C GLU A 97 20.05 -4.03 -7.72
N GLU A 98 19.11 -4.99 -7.75
CA GLU A 98 18.38 -5.36 -8.96
C GLU A 98 17.59 -4.15 -9.51
N LEU A 99 16.89 -3.40 -8.64
CA LEU A 99 16.18 -2.17 -9.02
C LEU A 99 17.09 -1.14 -9.67
N LYS A 100 18.31 -0.93 -9.13
CA LYS A 100 19.26 0.03 -9.68
C LYS A 100 19.83 -0.40 -11.05
N GLN A 101 19.83 -1.69 -11.35
CA GLN A 101 20.29 -2.25 -12.62
C GLN A 101 19.16 -2.41 -13.63
N SER A 102 17.92 -2.22 -13.20
CA SER A 102 16.71 -2.37 -14.00
C SER A 102 16.42 -1.15 -14.88
N SER A 103 15.40 -1.25 -15.74
CA SER A 103 14.90 -0.14 -16.55
C SER A 103 13.91 0.75 -15.80
N VAL A 104 13.61 0.48 -14.53
CA VAL A 104 12.70 1.27 -13.70
C VAL A 104 13.24 2.69 -13.53
N SER A 105 12.41 3.70 -13.85
CA SER A 105 12.74 5.10 -13.56
C SER A 105 12.64 5.35 -12.05
N ILE A 106 13.78 5.65 -11.42
CA ILE A 106 13.85 5.87 -9.97
C ILE A 106 13.76 7.37 -9.68
N LYS A 107 12.73 7.80 -8.95
CA LYS A 107 12.50 9.18 -8.50
C LYS A 107 12.68 9.26 -6.99
N THR A 108 13.86 9.72 -6.58
CA THR A 108 14.22 9.97 -5.17
C THR A 108 14.99 11.29 -5.05
N PRO A 109 14.90 12.02 -3.95
CA PRO A 109 13.91 11.95 -2.89
C PRO A 109 12.65 12.78 -3.25
N PHE A 110 11.61 12.16 -3.69
CA PHE A 110 10.37 12.83 -4.09
C PHE A 110 9.15 12.30 -3.32
N VAL A 111 8.15 13.16 -3.17
CA VAL A 111 6.84 12.83 -2.62
C VAL A 111 5.75 13.20 -3.63
N PRO A 112 4.67 12.43 -3.74
CA PRO A 112 3.54 12.81 -4.56
C PRO A 112 2.86 14.05 -3.95
N SER A 113 2.51 15.02 -4.78
CA SER A 113 1.91 16.29 -4.36
C SER A 113 0.52 16.52 -4.92
N ARG A 114 0.27 16.10 -6.15
CA ARG A 114 -1.03 16.30 -6.80
C ARG A 114 -1.30 15.25 -7.87
N LEU A 115 -2.55 14.83 -7.99
CA LEU A 115 -3.05 14.07 -9.14
C LEU A 115 -3.75 15.01 -10.11
N ILE A 116 -3.52 14.82 -11.40
CA ILE A 116 -4.16 15.55 -12.47
C ILE A 116 -4.86 14.56 -13.37
N GLY A 117 -6.14 14.78 -13.62
CA GLY A 117 -6.95 13.90 -14.44
C GLY A 117 -8.35 14.47 -14.66
N GLU A 118 -9.17 13.74 -15.36
CA GLU A 118 -10.56 14.09 -15.65
C GLU A 118 -11.43 12.83 -15.68
N ASN A 119 -12.73 13.01 -15.47
CA ASN A 119 -13.71 11.91 -15.51
C ASN A 119 -13.39 10.74 -14.57
N GLY A 120 -12.75 11.03 -13.41
CA GLY A 120 -12.38 9.99 -12.43
C GLY A 120 -11.14 9.18 -12.80
N HIS A 121 -10.35 9.61 -13.81
CA HIS A 121 -9.13 8.94 -14.23
C HIS A 121 -7.93 9.89 -14.16
N ALA A 122 -6.91 9.55 -13.40
CA ALA A 122 -5.69 10.34 -13.29
C ALA A 122 -4.77 10.06 -14.49
N THR A 123 -4.30 11.10 -15.15
CA THR A 123 -3.39 11.02 -16.31
C THR A 123 -1.96 11.42 -15.96
N HIS A 124 -1.79 12.21 -14.89
CA HIS A 124 -0.48 12.65 -14.43
C HIS A 124 -0.41 12.66 -12.90
N LEU A 125 0.79 12.38 -12.41
CA LEU A 125 1.18 12.57 -11.02
C LEU A 125 2.22 13.69 -10.95
N GLU A 126 1.92 14.75 -10.19
CA GLU A 126 2.94 15.72 -9.81
C GLU A 126 3.66 15.22 -8.56
N ILE A 127 4.98 15.24 -8.62
CA ILE A 127 5.85 14.92 -7.49
C ILE A 127 6.70 16.13 -7.13
N THR A 128 6.95 16.31 -5.83
CA THR A 128 7.76 17.39 -5.29
C THR A 128 8.98 16.83 -4.61
N LYS A 129 10.14 17.41 -4.88
CA LYS A 129 11.40 17.00 -4.25
C LYS A 129 11.40 17.40 -2.77
N VAL A 130 11.81 16.47 -1.93
CA VAL A 130 11.83 16.67 -0.48
C VAL A 130 12.76 17.83 -0.10
N LYS A 131 12.23 18.79 0.69
CA LYS A 131 12.93 20.03 1.11
C LYS A 131 13.31 20.97 -0.03
N SER A 132 12.55 20.95 -1.11
CA SER A 132 12.71 21.81 -2.27
C SER A 132 11.34 22.14 -2.84
N ASP A 133 11.26 23.22 -3.62
CA ASP A 133 10.06 23.58 -4.41
C ASP A 133 10.12 23.01 -5.84
N GLU A 134 11.12 22.18 -6.13
CA GLU A 134 11.28 21.51 -7.42
C GLU A 134 10.17 20.47 -7.60
N THR A 135 9.42 20.62 -8.68
CA THR A 135 8.34 19.70 -9.04
C THR A 135 8.62 19.03 -10.37
N GLU A 136 8.11 17.83 -10.54
CA GLU A 136 8.16 17.08 -11.78
C GLU A 136 6.77 16.47 -12.06
N LEU A 137 6.37 16.43 -13.32
CA LEU A 137 5.11 15.86 -13.76
C LEU A 137 5.39 14.52 -14.45
N ILE A 138 4.80 13.45 -13.95
CA ILE A 138 4.95 12.08 -14.45
C ILE A 138 3.65 11.66 -15.12
N PRO A 139 3.66 11.23 -16.39
CA PRO A 139 2.48 10.62 -17.01
C PRO A 139 2.21 9.25 -16.35
N ILE A 140 0.95 8.96 -16.08
CA ILE A 140 0.51 7.71 -15.49
C ILE A 140 -0.74 7.19 -16.16
N ASP A 141 -0.80 5.88 -16.37
CA ASP A 141 -2.03 5.14 -16.63
C ASP A 141 -2.52 4.47 -15.33
N HIS A 142 -1.58 4.03 -14.49
CA HIS A 142 -1.89 3.42 -13.19
C HIS A 142 -0.91 3.84 -12.09
N LEU A 143 -1.45 4.08 -10.90
CA LEU A 143 -0.70 4.44 -9.70
C LEU A 143 -0.90 3.39 -8.60
N PHE A 144 0.19 2.79 -8.13
CA PHE A 144 0.18 1.79 -7.05
C PHE A 144 0.77 2.36 -5.75
N VAL A 145 -0.03 2.40 -4.69
CA VAL A 145 0.35 2.97 -3.40
C VAL A 145 0.80 1.87 -2.44
N ASN A 146 2.12 1.76 -2.22
CA ASN A 146 2.76 0.74 -1.38
C ASN A 146 3.38 1.35 -0.11
N TYR A 147 2.56 2.07 0.67
CA TYR A 147 2.99 2.69 1.94
C TYR A 147 2.86 1.77 3.16
N GLY A 148 2.55 0.49 2.92
CA GLY A 148 2.27 -0.50 3.95
C GLY A 148 0.85 -0.39 4.48
N PHE A 149 0.62 -1.08 5.60
CA PHE A 149 -0.71 -1.25 6.16
C PHE A 149 -0.81 -0.62 7.56
N LYS A 150 -2.03 -0.25 7.93
CA LYS A 150 -2.42 -0.02 9.32
C LYS A 150 -3.10 -1.30 9.81
N SER A 151 -2.56 -1.91 10.85
CA SER A 151 -3.24 -3.01 11.55
C SER A 151 -4.29 -2.44 12.49
N SER A 152 -5.44 -3.09 12.55
CA SER A 152 -6.48 -2.78 13.53
C SER A 152 -6.98 -4.07 14.15
N ILE A 153 -6.92 -4.14 15.47
CA ILE A 153 -7.49 -5.26 16.22
C ILE A 153 -9.02 -5.16 16.37
N GLY A 154 -9.62 -4.10 15.78
CA GLY A 154 -11.08 -3.93 15.74
C GLY A 154 -11.71 -4.02 17.12
N ASN A 155 -12.87 -4.68 17.17
CA ASN A 155 -13.66 -4.86 18.39
C ASN A 155 -13.01 -5.78 19.44
N LEU A 156 -11.88 -6.43 19.12
CA LEU A 156 -11.19 -7.29 20.08
C LEU A 156 -10.78 -6.54 21.37
N LYS A 157 -10.62 -5.22 21.28
CA LYS A 157 -10.40 -4.34 22.44
C LYS A 157 -11.52 -4.41 23.47
N GLU A 158 -12.74 -4.69 23.02
CA GLU A 158 -13.95 -4.72 23.82
C GLU A 158 -14.22 -6.12 24.43
N TRP A 159 -13.45 -7.12 24.02
CA TRP A 159 -13.65 -8.52 24.47
C TRP A 159 -12.98 -8.84 25.80
N GLY A 160 -12.35 -7.84 26.46
CA GLY A 160 -11.70 -8.04 27.75
C GLY A 160 -10.38 -8.83 27.70
N VAL A 161 -9.81 -9.03 26.50
CA VAL A 161 -8.50 -9.66 26.34
C VAL A 161 -7.39 -8.68 26.71
N GLU A 162 -6.37 -9.14 27.43
CA GLU A 162 -5.22 -8.32 27.79
C GLU A 162 -4.36 -8.03 26.55
N LEU A 163 -4.14 -6.74 26.29
CA LEU A 163 -3.41 -6.28 25.13
C LEU A 163 -2.09 -5.62 25.52
N GLN A 164 -1.04 -5.93 24.77
CA GLN A 164 0.26 -5.24 24.86
C GLN A 164 0.63 -4.67 23.49
N ARG A 165 0.67 -3.32 23.36
CA ARG A 165 1.01 -2.61 22.11
C ARG A 165 0.27 -3.12 20.87
N HIS A 166 -1.02 -3.32 20.92
CA HIS A 166 -1.85 -3.86 19.83
C HIS A 166 -1.67 -5.36 19.52
N LYS A 167 -1.11 -6.12 20.44
CA LYS A 167 -1.05 -7.60 20.40
C LYS A 167 -1.76 -8.16 21.61
N ILE A 168 -2.36 -9.34 21.46
CA ILE A 168 -2.89 -10.09 22.59
C ILE A 168 -1.66 -10.56 23.41
N LYS A 169 -1.72 -10.33 24.74
CA LYS A 169 -0.70 -10.85 25.63
C LYS A 169 -0.97 -12.34 25.82
N VAL A 170 -0.02 -13.17 25.49
CA VAL A 170 -0.01 -14.61 25.69
C VAL A 170 1.00 -14.95 26.78
#